data_257205b074f8dc851208877d80dd54d8
#
_entry.id   257205b074f8dc851208877d80dd54d8
#
_cell.length_a   1.000
_cell.length_b   1.000
_cell.length_c   1.000
_cell.angle_alpha   90.00
_cell.angle_beta   90.00
_cell.angle_gamma   90.00
#
_symmetry.space_group_name_H-M   'P 1'
#
loop_
_entity.id
_entity.type
_entity.pdbx_description
1 polymer ?
#
loop_
_entity_poly.entity_id
_entity_poly.type
_entity_poly.pdbx_seq_one_letter_code
_entity_poly.pdbx_strand_id
1 'polypeptide(L)'
;MTLRDYTANVISASKVVPDGAFQDSAASGVWDINEALDLIKGSNWPTTGNINPAAFVDNLFQIHIYDGNTTGTTATNQITNGIDLANKGGLVWIKRRDGGETASHHALVDTVRGGTKELATNSNAASLTADSSQNIAFNNDGFTITGYYLKNALINYSGSNYVSWTFRKQPKFFDIQTYTGDGTNGRSVSHDLGSTPGMIILKRTDASSSDDWQVFHRYATNKRWEPNNTDAGAATTLWGSGPTSTNFTVDNASFSNESGATYIAYLFAHNNNDGGFGEPGDQDIIKCGNYTTDSNEDATIDLGFEPQFVMFKRADSSTGGDWNVYDTMRGMQGDFLSQASLLEW
;
A
#
# COMPACT_ATOMS: atom_id res chain seq x y z
N MET A 1 13.45 52.46 8.73
CA MET A 1 13.11 51.67 7.50
C MET A 1 11.76 51.07 7.77
N THR A 2 10.71 51.59 7.10
CA THR A 2 9.34 51.12 7.32
C THR A 2 9.18 49.83 6.53
N LEU A 3 9.02 48.71 7.22
CA LEU A 3 8.64 47.44 6.60
C LEU A 3 7.31 47.61 5.90
N ARG A 4 7.23 47.28 4.64
CA ARG A 4 5.97 47.24 3.90
C ARG A 4 5.14 46.09 4.39
N ASP A 5 3.89 46.35 4.72
CA ASP A 5 2.90 45.30 4.97
C ASP A 5 2.74 44.45 3.70
N TYR A 6 3.17 43.21 3.77
CA TYR A 6 2.82 42.20 2.77
C TYR A 6 1.49 41.58 3.15
N THR A 7 0.54 41.70 2.24
CA THR A 7 -0.84 41.22 2.39
C THR A 7 -1.04 39.71 2.40
N ALA A 8 0.04 38.93 2.45
CA ALA A 8 -0.01 37.50 2.68
C ALA A 8 0.58 37.24 4.08
N ASN A 9 -0.21 37.17 5.06
CA ASN A 9 -0.06 36.84 6.48
C ASN A 9 1.23 36.16 7.00
N VAL A 10 2.34 36.23 6.29
CA VAL A 10 3.60 35.53 6.60
C VAL A 10 4.62 36.43 7.32
N ILE A 11 4.50 37.76 7.20
CA ILE A 11 5.39 38.70 7.90
C ILE A 11 4.57 39.81 8.51
N SER A 12 4.34 39.78 9.80
CA SER A 12 3.79 40.91 10.59
C SER A 12 4.88 41.58 11.39
N ALA A 13 4.74 42.91 11.64
CA ALA A 13 5.67 43.64 12.49
C ALA A 13 5.57 43.24 13.99
N SER A 14 4.49 42.58 14.36
CA SER A 14 4.24 42.11 15.73
C SER A 14 4.55 40.62 15.85
N LYS A 15 5.47 40.33 16.75
CA LYS A 15 5.79 38.93 17.10
C LYS A 15 4.65 38.33 17.93
N VAL A 16 4.24 37.13 17.58
CA VAL A 16 3.39 36.30 18.44
C VAL A 16 4.27 35.16 18.96
N VAL A 17 4.56 35.19 20.27
CA VAL A 17 5.36 34.14 20.91
C VAL A 17 4.53 32.87 20.97
N PRO A 18 5.04 31.75 20.42
CA PRO A 18 4.31 30.50 20.51
C PRO A 18 4.25 29.96 21.93
N ASP A 19 3.09 29.45 22.36
CA ASP A 19 2.86 28.91 23.70
C ASP A 19 3.30 27.43 23.84
N GLY A 20 4.02 26.87 22.88
CA GLY A 20 4.52 25.49 22.90
C GLY A 20 4.72 24.89 21.51
N ALA A 21 5.25 23.68 21.48
CA ALA A 21 5.67 23.00 20.26
C ALA A 21 4.52 22.54 19.35
N PHE A 22 3.27 22.65 19.77
CA PHE A 22 2.12 22.05 19.10
C PHE A 22 0.94 23.04 18.98
N GLN A 23 1.21 24.17 18.34
CA GLN A 23 0.16 25.16 18.10
C GLN A 23 -0.18 25.28 16.63
N ASP A 24 -1.48 25.43 16.32
CA ASP A 24 -2.00 25.80 15.00
C ASP A 24 -1.59 27.22 14.55
N SER A 25 -0.93 27.99 15.41
CA SER A 25 -0.43 29.32 15.09
C SER A 25 1.01 29.26 14.66
N ALA A 26 1.27 29.57 13.39
CA ALA A 26 2.62 29.92 12.96
C ALA A 26 3.20 31.01 13.88
N ALA A 27 4.49 30.93 14.23
CA ALA A 27 5.20 32.00 14.91
C ALA A 27 5.23 33.23 14.00
N SER A 28 4.14 33.97 13.94
CA SER A 28 4.01 35.13 13.07
C SER A 28 4.91 36.26 13.55
N GLY A 29 5.47 37.02 12.62
CA GLY A 29 6.35 38.15 12.87
C GLY A 29 7.76 37.95 12.35
N VAL A 30 8.60 38.97 12.55
CA VAL A 30 10.02 38.90 12.22
C VAL A 30 10.81 38.54 13.49
N TRP A 31 11.51 37.41 13.45
CA TRP A 31 12.24 36.85 14.56
C TRP A 31 13.75 37.08 14.37
N ASP A 32 14.44 37.43 15.48
CA ASP A 32 15.90 37.29 15.54
C ASP A 32 16.27 35.82 15.55
N ILE A 33 17.39 35.46 14.90
CA ILE A 33 17.81 34.06 14.79
C ILE A 33 18.11 33.43 16.15
N ASN A 34 18.59 34.22 17.11
CA ASN A 34 18.90 33.73 18.46
C ASN A 34 17.62 33.51 19.26
N GLU A 35 16.61 34.40 19.13
CA GLU A 35 15.31 34.24 19.74
C GLU A 35 14.59 32.99 19.20
N ALA A 36 14.61 32.78 17.89
CA ALA A 36 14.09 31.59 17.27
C ALA A 36 14.81 30.32 17.75
N LEU A 37 16.14 30.36 17.82
CA LEU A 37 16.97 29.26 18.33
C LEU A 37 16.68 28.91 19.79
N ASP A 38 16.45 29.91 20.66
CA ASP A 38 16.14 29.67 22.05
C ASP A 38 14.78 29.04 22.23
N LEU A 39 13.77 29.43 21.42
CA LEU A 39 12.47 28.79 21.38
C LEU A 39 12.55 27.36 20.82
N ILE A 40 13.37 27.13 19.80
CA ILE A 40 13.63 25.77 19.24
C ILE A 40 14.27 24.88 20.31
N LYS A 41 15.30 25.37 21.01
CA LYS A 41 15.97 24.62 22.08
C LYS A 41 15.03 24.33 23.25
N GLY A 42 14.15 25.28 23.56
CA GLY A 42 13.10 25.12 24.58
C GLY A 42 11.93 24.28 24.16
N SER A 43 11.89 23.74 22.94
CA SER A 43 10.75 23.03 22.34
C SER A 43 9.48 23.88 22.27
N ASN A 44 9.61 25.19 22.24
CA ASN A 44 8.52 26.17 22.18
C ASN A 44 8.34 26.79 20.79
N TRP A 45 9.25 26.53 19.87
CA TRP A 45 9.07 26.94 18.48
C TRP A 45 8.03 26.02 17.82
N PRO A 46 7.02 26.56 17.13
CA PRO A 46 6.12 25.71 16.38
C PRO A 46 6.94 24.94 15.35
N THR A 47 7.15 23.69 15.58
CA THR A 47 7.43 22.76 14.49
C THR A 47 6.18 22.83 13.61
N THR A 48 6.37 23.18 12.33
CA THR A 48 5.33 23.28 11.33
C THR A 48 4.16 22.37 11.65
N GLY A 49 3.05 22.93 12.17
CA GLY A 49 1.83 22.26 12.60
C GLY A 49 2.02 20.96 13.36
N ASN A 50 0.98 20.45 13.93
CA ASN A 50 0.95 19.09 14.49
C ASN A 50 1.05 18.06 13.34
N ILE A 51 2.17 18.13 12.59
CA ILE A 51 2.41 17.24 11.47
C ILE A 51 2.61 15.86 12.06
N ASN A 52 1.53 15.12 12.16
CA ASN A 52 1.66 13.68 12.33
C ASN A 52 2.40 13.14 11.09
N PRO A 53 3.68 12.74 11.19
CA PRO A 53 4.40 12.21 10.02
C PRO A 53 3.67 11.01 9.40
N ALA A 54 2.79 10.36 10.16
CA ALA A 54 1.90 9.32 9.68
C ALA A 54 0.76 9.85 8.81
N ALA A 55 0.55 11.15 8.73
CA ALA A 55 -0.51 11.74 7.93
C ALA A 55 -0.14 12.01 6.46
N PHE A 56 1.14 11.93 6.09
CA PHE A 56 1.58 12.16 4.72
C PHE A 56 1.71 10.86 3.94
N VAL A 57 1.22 10.85 2.72
CA VAL A 57 1.29 9.69 1.83
C VAL A 57 2.73 9.17 1.67
N ASP A 58 3.71 10.06 1.62
CA ASP A 58 5.13 9.71 1.48
C ASP A 58 5.69 8.86 2.63
N ASN A 59 5.04 8.90 3.80
CA ASN A 59 5.38 8.06 4.94
C ASN A 59 4.55 6.77 5.03
N LEU A 60 3.60 6.59 4.10
CA LEU A 60 2.64 5.48 4.10
C LEU A 60 2.79 4.57 2.90
N PHE A 61 3.10 5.17 1.75
CA PHE A 61 3.23 4.47 0.48
C PHE A 61 4.39 5.03 -0.32
N GLN A 62 5.22 4.14 -0.86
CA GLN A 62 6.29 4.52 -1.77
C GLN A 62 6.46 3.52 -2.90
N ILE A 63 6.73 4.08 -4.07
CA ILE A 63 7.14 3.34 -5.25
C ILE A 63 8.64 3.55 -5.42
N HIS A 64 9.40 2.47 -5.54
CA HIS A 64 10.84 2.57 -5.72
C HIS A 64 11.30 1.66 -6.85
N ILE A 65 12.04 2.20 -7.80
CA ILE A 65 12.69 1.43 -8.86
C ILE A 65 14.16 1.21 -8.51
N TYR A 66 14.66 0.01 -8.74
CA TYR A 66 16.05 -0.33 -8.44
C TYR A 66 16.60 -1.39 -9.39
N ASP A 67 17.91 -1.46 -9.45
CA ASP A 67 18.62 -2.49 -10.21
C ASP A 67 19.08 -3.59 -9.26
N GLY A 68 18.97 -4.83 -9.74
CA GLY A 68 19.54 -5.97 -9.03
C GLY A 68 21.06 -5.93 -9.05
N ASN A 69 21.67 -6.29 -7.92
CA ASN A 69 23.11 -6.08 -7.72
C ASN A 69 23.91 -7.38 -7.50
N THR A 70 23.26 -8.54 -7.44
CA THR A 70 23.97 -9.79 -7.10
C THR A 70 23.43 -11.02 -7.82
N THR A 71 24.29 -11.99 -7.99
CA THR A 71 23.94 -13.38 -8.36
C THR A 71 24.18 -14.35 -7.19
N GLY A 72 24.59 -13.82 -6.03
CA GLY A 72 24.88 -14.58 -4.83
C GLY A 72 23.73 -14.55 -3.82
N THR A 73 23.83 -15.43 -2.83
CA THR A 73 22.76 -15.61 -1.82
C THR A 73 22.93 -14.77 -0.56
N THR A 74 24.07 -14.10 -0.38
CA THR A 74 24.43 -13.38 0.86
C THR A 74 24.66 -11.89 0.69
N ALA A 75 24.82 -11.41 -0.55
CA ALA A 75 24.98 -9.99 -0.79
C ALA A 75 23.67 -9.24 -0.52
N THR A 76 23.79 -7.98 -0.07
CA THR A 76 22.66 -7.15 0.31
C THR A 76 22.44 -6.03 -0.68
N ASN A 77 21.17 -5.62 -0.81
CA ASN A 77 20.73 -4.40 -1.49
C ASN A 77 19.78 -3.65 -0.56
N GLN A 78 20.22 -2.51 -0.07
CA GLN A 78 19.40 -1.67 0.80
C GLN A 78 18.57 -0.71 -0.03
N ILE A 79 17.26 -0.74 0.16
CA ILE A 79 16.29 0.16 -0.45
C ILE A 79 15.82 1.15 0.61
N THR A 80 16.28 2.39 0.49
CA THR A 80 15.88 3.49 1.36
C THR A 80 14.77 4.28 0.66
N ASN A 81 13.55 4.11 1.13
CA ASN A 81 12.36 4.74 0.55
C ASN A 81 11.53 5.54 1.57
N GLY A 82 12.04 5.74 2.79
CA GLY A 82 11.40 6.54 3.83
C GLY A 82 10.27 5.85 4.59
N ILE A 83 9.93 4.61 4.27
CA ILE A 83 8.84 3.88 4.92
C ILE A 83 9.33 3.12 6.16
N ASP A 84 8.81 3.47 7.33
CA ASP A 84 9.11 2.75 8.59
C ASP A 84 8.34 1.44 8.67
N LEU A 85 8.96 0.37 8.19
CA LEU A 85 8.43 -0.98 8.27
C LEU A 85 8.78 -1.68 9.59
N ALA A 86 9.92 -1.35 10.19
CA ALA A 86 10.41 -2.01 11.40
C ALA A 86 9.52 -1.74 12.62
N ASN A 87 9.04 -0.50 12.78
CA ASN A 87 8.26 -0.10 13.95
C ASN A 87 6.75 -0.08 13.67
N LYS A 88 6.34 0.13 12.43
CA LYS A 88 4.93 0.30 12.05
C LYS A 88 4.34 -0.90 11.33
N GLY A 89 5.17 -1.72 10.73
CA GLY A 89 4.75 -2.85 9.91
C GLY A 89 4.21 -2.45 8.54
N GLY A 90 4.13 -3.42 7.65
CA GLY A 90 3.64 -3.19 6.30
C GLY A 90 3.94 -4.32 5.33
N LEU A 91 3.75 -4.03 4.06
CA LEU A 91 3.93 -4.91 2.92
C LEU A 91 5.00 -4.35 1.99
N VAL A 92 5.90 -5.21 1.53
CA VAL A 92 6.79 -4.98 0.40
C VAL A 92 6.35 -5.88 -0.74
N TRP A 93 5.95 -5.27 -1.85
CA TRP A 93 5.54 -5.96 -3.06
C TRP A 93 6.54 -5.64 -4.17
N ILE A 94 7.21 -6.66 -4.71
CA ILE A 94 8.29 -6.51 -5.70
C ILE A 94 7.90 -7.18 -7.00
N LYS A 95 8.26 -6.54 -8.11
CA LYS A 95 8.14 -7.11 -9.46
C LYS A 95 9.38 -6.79 -10.30
N ARG A 96 9.88 -7.80 -11.00
CA ARG A 96 10.88 -7.64 -12.07
C ARG A 96 10.23 -6.98 -13.28
N ARG A 97 10.93 -6.03 -13.93
CA ARG A 97 10.42 -5.18 -15.01
C ARG A 97 10.97 -5.48 -16.40
N ASP A 98 12.08 -6.18 -16.49
CA ASP A 98 12.88 -6.30 -17.73
C ASP A 98 12.49 -7.49 -18.62
N GLY A 99 11.42 -8.20 -18.31
CA GLY A 99 10.85 -9.23 -19.18
C GLY A 99 11.79 -10.41 -19.54
N GLY A 100 12.83 -10.66 -18.72
CA GLY A 100 13.80 -11.72 -18.98
C GLY A 100 13.18 -13.11 -19.10
N GLU A 101 13.86 -14.03 -19.76
CA GLU A 101 13.40 -15.39 -20.11
C GLU A 101 12.90 -16.25 -18.92
N THR A 102 13.27 -15.90 -17.71
CA THR A 102 12.79 -16.58 -16.51
C THR A 102 11.62 -15.77 -15.95
N ALA A 103 10.41 -16.28 -16.11
CA ALA A 103 9.23 -15.70 -15.52
C ALA A 103 9.46 -15.52 -14.01
N SER A 104 9.57 -14.27 -13.57
CA SER A 104 9.65 -13.94 -12.15
C SER A 104 8.27 -13.62 -11.65
N HIS A 105 7.83 -14.34 -10.64
CA HIS A 105 6.58 -14.05 -9.97
C HIS A 105 6.63 -12.67 -9.29
N HIS A 106 5.47 -12.13 -8.98
CA HIS A 106 5.36 -11.06 -8.01
C HIS A 106 5.77 -11.60 -6.62
N ALA A 107 6.55 -10.85 -5.87
CA ALA A 107 6.89 -11.21 -4.49
C ALA A 107 6.15 -10.30 -3.51
N LEU A 108 5.30 -10.86 -2.67
CA LEU A 108 4.67 -10.18 -1.54
C LEU A 108 5.29 -10.69 -0.24
N VAL A 109 5.94 -9.79 0.47
CA VAL A 109 6.59 -10.08 1.76
C VAL A 109 6.12 -9.04 2.76
N ASP A 110 5.59 -9.48 3.90
CA ASP A 110 5.02 -8.59 4.91
C ASP A 110 5.61 -8.82 6.30
N THR A 111 5.47 -7.83 7.14
CA THR A 111 6.04 -7.83 8.49
C THR A 111 5.33 -8.80 9.44
N VAL A 112 4.11 -9.25 9.13
CA VAL A 112 3.32 -10.16 9.98
C VAL A 112 3.80 -11.60 9.83
N ARG A 113 4.10 -12.03 8.60
CA ARG A 113 4.65 -13.37 8.33
C ARG A 113 6.18 -13.42 8.42
N GLY A 114 6.83 -12.27 8.28
CA GLY A 114 8.29 -12.15 8.31
C GLY A 114 8.96 -12.21 6.94
N GLY A 115 10.19 -11.70 6.87
CA GLY A 115 10.92 -11.41 5.64
C GLY A 115 11.35 -12.61 4.80
N THR A 116 11.21 -13.83 5.30
CA THR A 116 11.48 -15.07 4.54
C THR A 116 10.21 -15.68 3.92
N LYS A 117 9.04 -15.12 4.19
CA LYS A 117 7.75 -15.65 3.72
C LYS A 117 7.26 -14.93 2.48
N GLU A 118 7.32 -15.63 1.36
CA GLU A 118 6.86 -15.13 0.06
C GLU A 118 5.45 -15.61 -0.28
N LEU A 119 4.66 -14.72 -0.86
CA LEU A 119 3.47 -15.03 -1.64
C LEU A 119 3.61 -14.43 -3.02
N ALA A 120 2.98 -15.06 -4.02
CA ALA A 120 2.97 -14.56 -5.38
C ALA A 120 1.52 -14.31 -5.83
N THR A 121 1.19 -13.08 -6.21
CA THR A 121 -0.19 -12.72 -6.60
C THR A 121 -0.63 -13.34 -7.92
N ASN A 122 0.31 -13.64 -8.79
CA ASN A 122 0.09 -14.32 -10.07
C ASN A 122 0.18 -15.86 -9.95
N SER A 123 0.05 -16.39 -8.75
CA SER A 123 0.10 -17.83 -8.48
C SER A 123 -0.84 -18.19 -7.35
N ASN A 124 -1.45 -19.37 -7.44
CA ASN A 124 -2.27 -19.94 -6.37
C ASN A 124 -1.45 -20.73 -5.34
N ALA A 125 -0.13 -20.77 -5.45
CA ALA A 125 0.74 -21.44 -4.49
C ALA A 125 0.55 -20.91 -3.07
N ALA A 126 0.77 -21.77 -2.10
CA ALA A 126 0.84 -21.40 -0.69
C ALA A 126 2.01 -20.47 -0.37
N SER A 127 2.05 -19.96 0.86
CA SER A 127 3.19 -19.19 1.32
C SER A 127 4.46 -20.03 1.30
N LEU A 128 5.43 -19.59 0.54
CA LEU A 128 6.73 -20.23 0.43
C LEU A 128 7.69 -19.64 1.46
N THR A 129 8.64 -20.47 1.91
CA THR A 129 9.69 -20.01 2.81
C THR A 129 11.01 -20.02 2.06
N ALA A 130 11.63 -18.85 1.96
CA ALA A 130 12.97 -18.72 1.40
C ALA A 130 14.02 -19.38 2.31
N ASP A 131 15.18 -19.67 1.76
CA ASP A 131 16.31 -20.14 2.55
C ASP A 131 16.74 -19.05 3.56
N SER A 132 17.25 -19.45 4.71
CA SER A 132 17.57 -18.53 5.81
C SER A 132 18.60 -17.43 5.43
N SER A 133 19.38 -17.66 4.38
CA SER A 133 20.34 -16.70 3.83
C SER A 133 19.73 -15.71 2.86
N GLN A 134 18.45 -15.85 2.51
CA GLN A 134 17.75 -15.01 1.56
C GLN A 134 16.47 -14.48 2.18
N ASN A 135 16.40 -13.18 2.35
CA ASN A 135 15.27 -12.56 3.05
C ASN A 135 15.12 -11.08 2.69
N ILE A 136 14.01 -10.51 3.14
CA ILE A 136 13.79 -9.07 3.24
C ILE A 136 13.82 -8.68 4.71
N ALA A 137 14.78 -7.87 5.12
CA ALA A 137 14.81 -7.23 6.43
C ALA A 137 14.05 -5.91 6.38
N PHE A 138 13.12 -5.71 7.30
CA PHE A 138 12.31 -4.50 7.39
C PHE A 138 13.04 -3.45 8.23
N ASN A 139 13.24 -2.26 7.66
CA ASN A 139 13.98 -1.16 8.29
C ASN A 139 13.02 -0.02 8.70
N ASN A 140 13.54 0.95 9.43
CA ASN A 140 12.78 2.14 9.81
C ASN A 140 12.69 3.20 8.68
N ASP A 141 13.38 2.97 7.57
CA ASP A 141 13.45 3.86 6.41
C ASP A 141 13.32 3.11 5.07
N GLY A 142 12.81 1.88 5.09
CA GLY A 142 12.67 1.03 3.92
C GLY A 142 12.88 -0.45 4.24
N PHE A 143 13.67 -1.14 3.40
CA PHE A 143 13.97 -2.55 3.59
C PHE A 143 15.33 -2.93 2.98
N THR A 144 15.88 -4.05 3.42
CA THR A 144 17.11 -4.62 2.86
C THR A 144 16.83 -6.00 2.29
N ILE A 145 17.19 -6.20 1.03
CA ILE A 145 17.14 -7.49 0.36
C ILE A 145 18.47 -8.20 0.61
N THR A 146 18.43 -9.47 1.05
CA THR A 146 19.60 -10.34 1.12
C THR A 146 19.45 -11.45 0.09
N GLY A 147 20.46 -11.62 -0.77
CA GLY A 147 20.43 -12.54 -1.90
C GLY A 147 19.71 -11.97 -3.13
N TYR A 148 19.60 -12.80 -4.18
CA TYR A 148 19.00 -12.36 -5.44
C TYR A 148 17.59 -12.91 -5.69
N TYR A 149 17.13 -13.83 -4.85
CA TYR A 149 15.99 -14.68 -5.09
C TYR A 149 15.33 -15.02 -3.75
N LEU A 150 14.01 -15.05 -3.68
CA LEU A 150 13.30 -15.69 -2.59
C LEU A 150 13.04 -17.16 -2.94
N LYS A 151 11.81 -17.61 -3.05
CA LYS A 151 11.56 -19.00 -3.44
C LYS A 151 11.13 -19.15 -4.88
N ASN A 152 10.28 -18.24 -5.37
CA ASN A 152 9.77 -18.23 -6.76
C ASN A 152 10.02 -16.90 -7.47
N ALA A 153 10.48 -15.88 -6.78
CA ALA A 153 10.70 -14.56 -7.35
C ALA A 153 12.17 -14.15 -7.32
N LEU A 154 12.69 -13.78 -8.47
CA LEU A 154 13.92 -13.00 -8.54
C LEU A 154 13.61 -11.59 -8.04
N ILE A 155 14.33 -11.14 -7.03
CA ILE A 155 14.09 -9.85 -6.38
C ILE A 155 15.31 -8.93 -6.39
N ASN A 156 16.50 -9.43 -6.75
CA ASN A 156 17.73 -8.65 -6.75
C ASN A 156 18.81 -9.23 -7.69
N TYR A 157 18.42 -9.91 -8.77
CA TYR A 157 19.36 -10.52 -9.71
C TYR A 157 20.10 -9.44 -10.51
N SER A 158 21.44 -9.53 -10.53
CA SER A 158 22.31 -8.57 -11.24
C SER A 158 21.96 -8.51 -12.73
N GLY A 159 21.82 -7.30 -13.25
CA GLY A 159 21.43 -7.03 -14.63
C GLY A 159 19.93 -7.03 -14.87
N SER A 160 19.11 -7.15 -13.83
CA SER A 160 17.67 -7.03 -13.91
C SER A 160 17.15 -5.79 -13.19
N ASN A 161 16.04 -5.25 -13.67
CA ASN A 161 15.41 -4.05 -13.16
C ASN A 161 14.12 -4.41 -12.40
N TYR A 162 13.85 -3.71 -11.33
CA TYR A 162 12.76 -3.98 -10.41
C TYR A 162 11.94 -2.73 -10.10
N VAL A 163 10.71 -2.96 -9.68
CA VAL A 163 9.88 -1.99 -8.97
C VAL A 163 9.45 -2.61 -7.65
N SER A 164 9.39 -1.81 -6.60
CA SER A 164 8.74 -2.16 -5.35
C SER A 164 7.66 -1.15 -5.00
N TRP A 165 6.53 -1.67 -4.49
CA TRP A 165 5.46 -0.90 -3.88
C TRP A 165 5.46 -1.24 -2.39
N THR A 166 5.68 -0.25 -1.56
CA THR A 166 5.77 -0.41 -0.11
C THR A 166 4.59 0.24 0.56
N PHE A 167 3.78 -0.54 1.28
CA PHE A 167 2.60 -0.09 2.01
C PHE A 167 2.86 -0.22 3.51
N ARG A 168 2.78 0.87 4.26
CA ARG A 168 2.85 0.88 5.71
C ARG A 168 1.48 0.68 6.33
N LYS A 169 1.38 -0.11 7.40
CA LYS A 169 0.13 -0.20 8.18
C LYS A 169 -0.21 1.17 8.77
N GLN A 170 -1.43 1.61 8.51
CA GLN A 170 -1.97 2.85 9.04
C GLN A 170 -3.50 2.80 9.00
N PRO A 171 -4.20 3.16 10.08
CA PRO A 171 -5.65 3.33 10.06
C PRO A 171 -6.10 4.22 8.91
N LYS A 172 -7.25 3.88 8.30
CA LYS A 172 -7.83 4.53 7.13
C LYS A 172 -7.01 4.47 5.84
N PHE A 173 -5.96 3.65 5.83
CA PHE A 173 -5.11 3.44 4.66
C PHE A 173 -4.92 1.96 4.35
N PHE A 174 -4.13 1.24 5.17
CA PHE A 174 -3.74 -0.14 4.92
C PHE A 174 -3.58 -0.93 6.22
N ASP A 175 -4.06 -2.18 6.22
CA ASP A 175 -3.87 -3.11 7.34
C ASP A 175 -3.59 -4.52 6.84
N ILE A 176 -2.98 -5.35 7.70
CA ILE A 176 -2.66 -6.75 7.45
C ILE A 176 -3.18 -7.57 8.62
N GLN A 177 -4.01 -8.57 8.32
CA GLN A 177 -4.54 -9.50 9.32
C GLN A 177 -4.24 -10.94 8.95
N THR A 178 -3.88 -11.74 9.95
CA THR A 178 -3.77 -13.20 9.82
C THR A 178 -4.76 -13.88 10.74
N TYR A 179 -5.28 -15.02 10.34
CA TYR A 179 -6.15 -15.82 11.17
C TYR A 179 -6.05 -17.31 10.84
N THR A 180 -6.45 -18.15 11.79
CA THR A 180 -6.64 -19.58 11.57
C THR A 180 -8.13 -19.84 11.33
N GLY A 181 -8.47 -20.57 10.28
CA GLY A 181 -9.84 -20.96 9.97
C GLY A 181 -10.48 -21.80 11.10
N ASP A 182 -11.77 -21.63 11.30
CA ASP A 182 -12.56 -22.40 12.28
C ASP A 182 -13.65 -23.27 11.65
N GLY A 183 -13.82 -23.19 10.32
CA GLY A 183 -14.79 -23.95 9.57
C GLY A 183 -16.22 -23.47 9.72
N THR A 184 -16.48 -22.31 10.28
CA THR A 184 -17.84 -21.77 10.41
C THR A 184 -18.19 -20.85 9.23
N ASN A 185 -19.46 -20.92 8.79
CA ASN A 185 -19.98 -19.93 7.84
C ASN A 185 -20.29 -18.61 8.55
N GLY A 186 -20.04 -17.50 7.89
CA GLY A 186 -20.31 -16.18 8.43
C GLY A 186 -19.40 -15.80 9.57
N ARG A 187 -18.17 -16.37 9.64
CA ARG A 187 -17.18 -15.99 10.65
C ARG A 187 -16.79 -14.54 10.50
N SER A 188 -16.79 -13.82 11.61
CA SER A 188 -16.28 -12.46 11.70
C SER A 188 -14.80 -12.47 12.05
N VAL A 189 -13.98 -11.83 11.21
CA VAL A 189 -12.54 -11.61 11.42
C VAL A 189 -12.30 -10.13 11.69
N SER A 190 -11.71 -9.80 12.84
CA SER A 190 -11.43 -8.41 13.20
C SER A 190 -10.22 -7.84 12.46
N HIS A 191 -10.21 -6.51 12.31
CA HIS A 191 -9.10 -5.76 11.73
C HIS A 191 -8.95 -4.37 12.37
N ASP A 192 -7.77 -3.75 12.21
CA ASP A 192 -7.40 -2.47 12.79
C ASP A 192 -7.37 -1.33 11.75
N LEU A 193 -8.01 -1.52 10.59
CA LEU A 193 -8.04 -0.51 9.53
C LEU A 193 -8.76 0.78 9.97
N GLY A 194 -9.66 0.71 10.95
CA GLY A 194 -10.38 1.87 11.50
C GLY A 194 -11.37 2.52 10.54
N SER A 195 -11.59 1.93 9.37
CA SER A 195 -12.61 2.31 8.39
C SER A 195 -13.06 1.06 7.62
N THR A 196 -14.19 1.15 6.95
CA THR A 196 -14.67 0.05 6.09
C THR A 196 -13.71 -0.17 4.93
N PRO A 197 -13.17 -1.39 4.74
CA PRO A 197 -12.32 -1.69 3.61
C PRO A 197 -13.01 -1.41 2.26
N GLY A 198 -12.27 -0.76 1.36
CA GLY A 198 -12.66 -0.62 -0.03
C GLY A 198 -12.32 -1.86 -0.84
N MET A 199 -11.20 -2.52 -0.48
CA MET A 199 -10.72 -3.76 -1.08
C MET A 199 -10.06 -4.64 -0.01
N ILE A 200 -10.26 -5.96 -0.12
CA ILE A 200 -9.56 -6.97 0.68
C ILE A 200 -8.96 -7.99 -0.28
N ILE A 201 -7.68 -8.30 -0.12
CA ILE A 201 -7.00 -9.38 -0.84
C ILE A 201 -6.69 -10.48 0.17
N LEU A 202 -7.35 -11.62 0.04
CA LEU A 202 -7.28 -12.75 0.95
C LEU A 202 -6.54 -13.92 0.32
N LYS A 203 -5.69 -14.60 1.07
CA LYS A 203 -4.95 -15.78 0.63
C LYS A 203 -4.81 -16.81 1.75
N ARG A 204 -5.05 -18.08 1.43
CA ARG A 204 -4.62 -19.21 2.25
C ARG A 204 -3.11 -19.36 2.18
N THR A 205 -2.46 -19.60 3.32
CA THR A 205 -0.99 -19.56 3.44
C THR A 205 -0.33 -20.90 3.72
N ASP A 206 -1.07 -21.91 4.18
CA ASP A 206 -0.55 -23.22 4.64
C ASP A 206 -0.76 -24.37 3.64
N ALA A 207 -1.60 -24.17 2.64
CA ALA A 207 -1.97 -25.27 1.77
C ALA A 207 -0.90 -25.57 0.71
N SER A 208 -0.61 -26.83 0.55
CA SER A 208 0.05 -27.37 -0.64
C SER A 208 -0.90 -27.43 -1.86
N SER A 209 -2.18 -27.14 -1.66
CA SER A 209 -3.20 -27.12 -2.70
C SER A 209 -3.41 -25.71 -3.21
N SER A 210 -3.77 -25.65 -4.45
CA SER A 210 -3.97 -24.51 -5.31
C SER A 210 -5.24 -23.72 -4.97
N ASP A 211 -5.35 -23.18 -3.76
CA ASP A 211 -6.43 -22.25 -3.44
C ASP A 211 -6.13 -20.88 -4.03
N ASP A 212 -7.00 -20.39 -4.89
CA ASP A 212 -6.83 -19.08 -5.50
C ASP A 212 -6.99 -17.95 -4.49
N TRP A 213 -6.38 -16.82 -4.82
CA TRP A 213 -6.58 -15.59 -4.09
C TRP A 213 -8.05 -15.17 -4.18
N GLN A 214 -8.54 -14.51 -3.14
CA GLN A 214 -9.89 -13.99 -3.10
C GLN A 214 -9.87 -12.49 -2.90
N VAL A 215 -10.47 -11.72 -3.80
CA VAL A 215 -10.58 -10.26 -3.68
C VAL A 215 -12.02 -9.86 -3.42
N PHE A 216 -12.23 -9.15 -2.33
CA PHE A 216 -13.39 -8.31 -2.09
C PHE A 216 -13.17 -6.94 -2.71
N HIS A 217 -14.19 -6.39 -3.33
CA HIS A 217 -14.20 -4.99 -3.73
C HIS A 217 -15.58 -4.37 -3.44
N ARG A 218 -15.58 -3.17 -2.85
CA ARG A 218 -16.80 -2.48 -2.40
C ARG A 218 -17.83 -2.22 -3.49
N TYR A 219 -17.40 -2.21 -4.75
CA TYR A 219 -18.30 -2.05 -5.90
C TYR A 219 -19.33 -3.17 -6.02
N ALA A 220 -18.96 -4.40 -5.68
CA ALA A 220 -19.87 -5.55 -5.79
C ALA A 220 -19.59 -6.55 -4.66
N THR A 221 -20.24 -6.33 -3.53
CA THR A 221 -20.09 -7.13 -2.31
C THR A 221 -20.51 -8.59 -2.45
N ASN A 222 -21.33 -8.91 -3.45
CA ASN A 222 -21.75 -10.26 -3.80
C ASN A 222 -20.87 -10.94 -4.86
N LYS A 223 -19.72 -10.37 -5.17
CA LYS A 223 -18.74 -10.94 -6.10
C LYS A 223 -17.38 -11.13 -5.43
N ARG A 224 -16.57 -12.02 -5.99
CA ARG A 224 -15.17 -12.20 -5.71
C ARG A 224 -14.38 -12.22 -7.01
N TRP A 225 -13.16 -11.73 -6.96
CA TRP A 225 -12.21 -11.81 -8.07
C TRP A 225 -10.96 -12.53 -7.61
N GLU A 226 -10.19 -13.04 -8.55
CA GLU A 226 -8.97 -13.79 -8.31
C GLU A 226 -7.83 -13.13 -9.06
N PRO A 227 -6.81 -12.62 -8.36
CA PRO A 227 -5.67 -11.93 -9.00
C PRO A 227 -4.86 -12.83 -9.92
N ASN A 228 -4.80 -14.09 -9.59
CA ASN A 228 -4.00 -15.09 -10.30
C ASN A 228 -4.73 -15.68 -11.53
N ASN A 229 -5.86 -15.13 -11.93
CA ASN A 229 -6.55 -15.52 -13.16
C ASN A 229 -7.22 -14.32 -13.86
N THR A 230 -7.64 -14.55 -15.09
CA THR A 230 -8.26 -13.52 -15.95
C THR A 230 -9.78 -13.46 -15.84
N ASP A 231 -10.42 -14.30 -15.04
CA ASP A 231 -11.85 -14.45 -14.98
C ASP A 231 -12.58 -13.19 -14.52
N ALA A 232 -13.79 -13.02 -14.99
CA ALA A 232 -14.72 -12.03 -14.45
C ALA A 232 -15.09 -12.36 -13.00
N GLY A 233 -15.60 -11.37 -12.27
CA GLY A 233 -16.00 -11.56 -10.89
C GLY A 233 -17.08 -12.63 -10.74
N ALA A 234 -16.79 -13.68 -9.96
CA ALA A 234 -17.73 -14.75 -9.64
C ALA A 234 -18.69 -14.35 -8.52
N ALA A 235 -19.94 -14.76 -8.62
CA ALA A 235 -20.90 -14.57 -7.54
C ALA A 235 -20.48 -15.35 -6.29
N THR A 236 -20.66 -14.75 -5.12
CA THR A 236 -20.24 -15.36 -3.86
C THR A 236 -21.07 -14.86 -2.68
N THR A 237 -21.17 -15.67 -1.65
CA THR A 237 -21.65 -15.28 -0.30
C THR A 237 -20.49 -15.04 0.68
N LEU A 238 -19.25 -15.26 0.24
CA LEU A 238 -18.04 -15.25 1.05
C LEU A 238 -17.96 -14.04 1.99
N TRP A 239 -18.34 -12.87 1.49
CA TRP A 239 -18.19 -11.61 2.20
C TRP A 239 -19.42 -11.22 3.04
N GLY A 240 -20.44 -12.10 3.14
CA GLY A 240 -21.68 -11.85 3.86
C GLY A 240 -22.37 -10.56 3.41
N SER A 241 -22.66 -9.69 4.37
CA SER A 241 -23.20 -8.34 4.11
C SER A 241 -22.13 -7.30 3.75
N GLY A 242 -20.88 -7.72 3.58
CA GLY A 242 -19.72 -6.86 3.39
C GLY A 242 -18.99 -6.55 4.70
N PRO A 243 -17.77 -5.99 4.60
CA PRO A 243 -16.98 -5.58 5.76
C PRO A 243 -17.56 -4.36 6.46
N THR A 244 -17.21 -4.22 7.72
CA THR A 244 -17.46 -3.05 8.56
C THR A 244 -16.16 -2.28 8.83
N SER A 245 -16.18 -1.27 9.69
CA SER A 245 -14.97 -0.55 10.11
C SER A 245 -14.04 -1.36 11.03
N THR A 246 -14.48 -2.52 11.51
CA THR A 246 -13.76 -3.34 12.50
C THR A 246 -13.65 -4.82 12.13
N ASN A 247 -14.46 -5.28 11.19
CA ASN A 247 -14.53 -6.71 10.85
C ASN A 247 -14.81 -6.93 9.37
N PHE A 248 -14.39 -8.06 8.85
CA PHE A 248 -14.89 -8.64 7.61
C PHE A 248 -15.39 -10.08 7.85
N THR A 249 -16.27 -10.54 6.99
CA THR A 249 -16.90 -11.87 7.09
C THR A 249 -16.25 -12.83 6.12
N VAL A 250 -16.12 -14.10 6.53
CA VAL A 250 -15.68 -15.21 5.67
C VAL A 250 -16.57 -16.43 5.89
N ASP A 251 -16.74 -17.25 4.85
CA ASP A 251 -17.48 -18.51 4.89
C ASP A 251 -16.55 -19.71 4.91
N ASN A 252 -17.07 -20.86 5.32
CA ASN A 252 -16.35 -22.13 5.33
C ASN A 252 -16.10 -22.62 3.89
N ALA A 253 -14.94 -22.23 3.37
CA ALA A 253 -14.41 -22.73 2.11
C ALA A 253 -12.88 -22.89 2.26
N SER A 254 -12.27 -23.76 1.45
CA SER A 254 -10.81 -24.03 1.54
C SER A 254 -9.99 -22.75 1.40
N PHE A 255 -10.40 -21.86 0.51
CA PHE A 255 -9.71 -20.60 0.23
C PHE A 255 -9.97 -19.49 1.24
N SER A 256 -10.84 -19.67 2.24
CA SER A 256 -11.22 -18.59 3.16
C SER A 256 -11.30 -18.94 4.64
N ASN A 257 -11.90 -20.09 5.04
CA ASN A 257 -12.12 -20.41 6.46
C ASN A 257 -12.19 -21.90 6.77
N GLU A 258 -11.46 -22.76 6.05
CA GLU A 258 -11.34 -24.18 6.42
C GLU A 258 -10.73 -24.34 7.81
N SER A 259 -11.29 -25.24 8.61
CA SER A 259 -10.86 -25.44 9.99
C SER A 259 -9.38 -25.85 10.09
N GLY A 260 -8.60 -25.09 10.85
CA GLY A 260 -7.18 -25.32 11.07
C GLY A 260 -6.26 -24.73 10.01
N ALA A 261 -6.79 -24.30 8.86
CA ALA A 261 -6.02 -23.63 7.81
C ALA A 261 -5.63 -22.21 8.20
N THR A 262 -4.53 -21.71 7.67
CA THR A 262 -4.06 -20.35 7.98
C THR A 262 -4.24 -19.41 6.79
N TYR A 263 -4.58 -18.17 7.09
CA TYR A 263 -4.93 -17.15 6.10
C TYR A 263 -4.27 -15.81 6.39
N ILE A 264 -4.08 -15.02 5.32
CA ILE A 264 -3.70 -13.61 5.41
C ILE A 264 -4.66 -12.77 4.59
N ALA A 265 -5.01 -11.60 5.12
CA ALA A 265 -5.81 -10.59 4.44
C ALA A 265 -5.04 -9.26 4.42
N TYR A 266 -4.92 -8.67 3.24
CA TYR A 266 -4.44 -7.30 3.03
C TYR A 266 -5.67 -6.42 2.81
N LEU A 267 -5.85 -5.44 3.70
CA LEU A 267 -7.02 -4.57 3.70
C LEU A 267 -6.64 -3.16 3.26
N PHE A 268 -7.29 -2.68 2.24
CA PHE A 268 -7.12 -1.33 1.71
C PHE A 268 -8.36 -0.51 2.02
N ALA A 269 -8.18 0.68 2.54
CA ALA A 269 -9.28 1.59 2.86
C ALA A 269 -9.93 2.18 1.61
N HIS A 270 -11.00 2.90 1.80
CA HIS A 270 -11.57 3.82 0.85
C HIS A 270 -11.91 5.10 1.59
N ASN A 271 -11.25 6.17 1.22
CA ASN A 271 -11.58 7.48 1.75
C ASN A 271 -12.67 8.15 0.92
N ASN A 272 -13.56 8.88 1.56
CA ASN A 272 -14.64 9.62 0.93
C ASN A 272 -14.91 10.93 1.69
N ASN A 273 -13.94 11.83 1.67
CA ASN A 273 -13.83 13.05 2.47
C ASN A 273 -13.70 12.78 3.98
N ASP A 274 -13.16 11.63 4.34
CA ASP A 274 -12.98 11.17 5.72
C ASP A 274 -11.59 10.56 5.98
N GLY A 275 -10.68 10.70 5.01
CA GLY A 275 -9.31 10.16 5.10
C GLY A 275 -8.57 10.70 6.31
N GLY A 276 -8.56 12.00 6.46
CA GLY A 276 -7.90 12.67 7.59
C GLY A 276 -6.38 12.68 7.45
N PHE A 277 -5.88 12.71 6.20
CA PHE A 277 -4.46 12.78 5.87
C PHE A 277 -4.04 14.18 5.43
N GLY A 278 -2.73 14.38 5.28
CA GLY A 278 -2.15 15.65 4.87
C GLY A 278 -2.32 16.76 5.88
N GLU A 279 -2.08 17.99 5.44
CA GLU A 279 -2.44 19.19 6.18
C GLU A 279 -3.51 19.95 5.39
N PRO A 280 -4.62 20.32 6.01
CA PRO A 280 -4.94 20.39 7.45
C PRO A 280 -5.51 19.09 8.08
N GLY A 281 -5.35 17.94 7.49
CA GLY A 281 -5.85 16.68 8.06
C GLY A 281 -7.22 16.27 7.54
N ASP A 282 -7.56 16.69 6.32
CA ASP A 282 -8.84 16.42 5.66
C ASP A 282 -8.68 15.70 4.30
N GLN A 283 -7.45 15.36 3.92
CA GLN A 283 -7.19 14.79 2.60
C GLN A 283 -7.51 13.30 2.54
N ASP A 284 -8.04 12.89 1.39
CA ASP A 284 -8.15 11.50 0.98
C ASP A 284 -6.87 11.10 0.23
N ILE A 285 -6.39 9.86 0.44
CA ILE A 285 -5.18 9.35 -0.24
C ILE A 285 -5.40 7.98 -0.88
N ILE A 286 -6.55 7.35 -0.65
CA ILE A 286 -6.87 6.04 -1.21
C ILE A 286 -8.35 5.94 -1.58
N LYS A 287 -8.63 5.51 -2.81
CA LYS A 287 -9.99 5.28 -3.30
C LYS A 287 -10.11 3.94 -4.00
N CYS A 288 -11.21 3.26 -3.76
CA CYS A 288 -11.66 2.06 -4.45
C CYS A 288 -13.02 2.36 -5.08
N GLY A 289 -13.15 2.16 -6.38
CA GLY A 289 -14.34 2.51 -7.12
C GLY A 289 -14.50 1.65 -8.37
N ASN A 290 -15.45 2.04 -9.21
CA ASN A 290 -15.67 1.45 -10.52
C ASN A 290 -15.89 2.57 -11.53
N TYR A 291 -15.67 2.23 -12.78
CA TYR A 291 -16.00 3.11 -13.90
C TYR A 291 -16.54 2.30 -15.08
N THR A 292 -17.14 2.97 -16.01
CA THR A 292 -17.58 2.40 -17.28
C THR A 292 -16.99 3.28 -18.38
N THR A 293 -16.40 2.66 -19.38
CA THR A 293 -15.90 3.38 -20.56
C THR A 293 -17.06 3.83 -21.45
N ASP A 294 -16.87 4.89 -22.17
CA ASP A 294 -17.80 5.39 -23.17
C ASP A 294 -17.72 4.57 -24.49
N SER A 295 -18.39 5.04 -25.54
CA SER A 295 -18.39 4.39 -26.85
C SER A 295 -17.03 4.45 -27.59
N ASN A 296 -16.11 5.28 -27.13
CA ASN A 296 -14.74 5.39 -27.64
C ASN A 296 -13.75 4.57 -26.80
N GLU A 297 -14.25 3.83 -25.79
CA GLU A 297 -13.46 3.10 -24.81
C GLU A 297 -12.70 3.99 -23.83
N ASP A 298 -13.08 5.27 -23.72
CA ASP A 298 -12.47 6.24 -22.82
C ASP A 298 -13.22 6.34 -21.49
N ALA A 299 -12.49 6.69 -20.42
CA ALA A 299 -13.07 7.04 -19.13
C ALA A 299 -12.21 8.10 -18.42
N THR A 300 -12.86 9.13 -17.87
CA THR A 300 -12.24 10.08 -16.95
C THR A 300 -12.74 9.80 -15.54
N ILE A 301 -11.82 9.60 -14.59
CA ILE A 301 -12.17 9.24 -13.22
C ILE A 301 -11.60 10.32 -12.30
N ASP A 302 -12.50 11.04 -11.63
CA ASP A 302 -12.11 11.99 -10.58
C ASP A 302 -11.92 11.25 -9.26
N LEU A 303 -10.69 11.24 -8.77
CA LEU A 303 -10.32 10.66 -7.48
C LEU A 303 -10.29 11.70 -6.36
N GLY A 304 -10.30 13.01 -6.70
CA GLY A 304 -10.10 14.10 -5.76
C GLY A 304 -8.64 14.30 -5.32
N PHE A 305 -7.71 13.50 -5.85
CA PHE A 305 -6.27 13.63 -5.66
C PHE A 305 -5.52 13.00 -6.85
N GLU A 306 -4.25 13.38 -7.03
CA GLU A 306 -3.39 12.80 -8.06
C GLU A 306 -2.89 11.42 -7.62
N PRO A 307 -3.22 10.33 -8.34
CA PRO A 307 -2.81 9.00 -7.94
C PRO A 307 -1.35 8.74 -8.32
N GLN A 308 -0.61 8.13 -7.41
CA GLN A 308 0.74 7.60 -7.67
C GLN A 308 0.70 6.14 -8.14
N PHE A 309 -0.34 5.41 -7.77
CA PHE A 309 -0.53 3.99 -8.05
C PHE A 309 -2.00 3.72 -8.40
N VAL A 310 -2.22 3.00 -9.48
CA VAL A 310 -3.57 2.57 -9.90
C VAL A 310 -3.54 1.08 -10.24
N MET A 311 -4.50 0.36 -9.69
CA MET A 311 -4.73 -1.05 -10.00
C MET A 311 -6.18 -1.23 -10.44
N PHE A 312 -6.41 -1.86 -11.58
CA PHE A 312 -7.75 -2.09 -12.07
C PHE A 312 -7.88 -3.40 -12.85
N LYS A 313 -9.10 -3.88 -12.98
CA LYS A 313 -9.49 -5.06 -13.73
C LYS A 313 -10.84 -4.86 -14.39
N ARG A 314 -11.00 -5.41 -15.57
CA ARG A 314 -12.32 -5.54 -16.19
C ARG A 314 -13.20 -6.49 -15.37
N ALA A 315 -14.39 -6.06 -15.01
CA ALA A 315 -15.25 -6.75 -14.05
C ALA A 315 -16.51 -7.38 -14.68
N ASP A 316 -16.85 -7.04 -15.94
CA ASP A 316 -18.11 -7.35 -16.60
C ASP A 316 -18.02 -8.46 -17.66
N SER A 317 -16.83 -8.86 -18.07
CA SER A 317 -16.63 -9.81 -19.16
C SER A 317 -16.06 -11.14 -18.70
N SER A 318 -16.64 -12.23 -19.22
CA SER A 318 -16.10 -13.58 -19.07
C SER A 318 -14.90 -13.85 -20.00
N THR A 319 -14.66 -13.00 -20.98
CA THR A 319 -13.48 -13.11 -21.85
C THR A 319 -12.27 -12.46 -21.24
N GLY A 320 -12.30 -12.26 -19.94
CA GLY A 320 -11.14 -11.95 -19.16
C GLY A 320 -10.49 -10.60 -19.41
N GLY A 321 -9.63 -10.30 -18.57
CA GLY A 321 -8.66 -9.21 -18.59
C GLY A 321 -7.80 -9.40 -17.38
N ASP A 322 -6.52 -9.25 -17.56
CA ASP A 322 -5.59 -9.27 -16.46
C ASP A 322 -5.83 -8.11 -15.49
N TRP A 323 -5.30 -8.23 -14.32
CA TRP A 323 -5.17 -7.10 -13.43
C TRP A 323 -4.04 -6.20 -13.94
N ASN A 324 -4.31 -4.93 -14.05
CA ASN A 324 -3.38 -3.95 -14.55
C ASN A 324 -2.89 -3.06 -13.41
N VAL A 325 -1.57 -2.84 -13.35
CA VAL A 325 -0.94 -2.00 -12.34
C VAL A 325 -0.09 -0.92 -13.02
N TYR A 326 -0.43 0.32 -12.74
CA TYR A 326 0.29 1.50 -13.20
C TYR A 326 0.82 2.29 -12.03
N ASP A 327 1.95 2.95 -12.22
CA ASP A 327 2.50 3.88 -11.24
C ASP A 327 3.31 5.02 -11.90
N THR A 328 3.51 6.09 -11.15
CA THR A 328 4.19 7.30 -11.63
C THR A 328 5.67 7.08 -11.92
N MET A 329 6.34 6.17 -11.22
CA MET A 329 7.77 5.90 -11.43
C MET A 329 8.04 5.14 -12.72
N ARG A 330 7.03 4.45 -13.28
CA ARG A 330 7.11 3.75 -14.56
C ARG A 330 6.45 4.51 -15.70
N GLY A 331 6.03 5.76 -15.48
CA GLY A 331 5.55 6.65 -16.51
C GLY A 331 4.02 6.74 -16.61
N MET A 332 3.29 6.42 -15.54
CA MET A 332 1.88 6.81 -15.46
C MET A 332 1.79 8.34 -15.51
N GLN A 333 1.11 8.87 -16.50
CA GLN A 333 0.79 10.28 -16.62
C GLN A 333 -0.73 10.45 -16.61
N GLY A 334 -1.22 11.64 -16.30
CA GLY A 334 -2.64 11.93 -16.17
C GLY A 334 -3.50 11.59 -17.40
N ASP A 335 -2.86 11.48 -18.58
CA ASP A 335 -3.46 10.90 -19.78
C ASP A 335 -2.86 9.51 -20.04
N PHE A 336 -3.60 8.45 -19.79
CA PHE A 336 -3.19 7.06 -20.01
C PHE A 336 -3.00 6.68 -21.50
N LEU A 337 -3.03 7.63 -22.41
CA LEU A 337 -3.22 7.42 -23.85
C LEU A 337 -1.99 6.95 -24.63
N SER A 338 -0.81 6.86 -24.05
CA SER A 338 0.30 6.26 -24.81
C SER A 338 1.43 5.72 -23.93
N GLN A 339 1.59 4.42 -23.87
CA GLN A 339 2.82 3.72 -23.49
C GLN A 339 3.29 3.79 -22.04
N ALA A 340 2.39 3.77 -21.06
CA ALA A 340 2.79 3.30 -19.73
C ALA A 340 3.25 1.85 -19.83
N SER A 341 4.40 1.53 -19.25
CA SER A 341 4.87 0.14 -19.21
C SER A 341 3.92 -0.69 -18.35
N LEU A 342 3.05 -1.44 -19.01
CA LEU A 342 2.10 -2.34 -18.40
C LEU A 342 2.87 -3.43 -17.64
N LEU A 343 2.54 -3.66 -16.38
CA LEU A 343 2.82 -4.91 -15.71
C LEU A 343 1.51 -5.65 -15.53
N GLU A 344 1.32 -6.69 -16.32
CA GLU A 344 0.23 -7.62 -16.12
C GLU A 344 0.46 -8.42 -14.84
N TRP A 345 -0.61 -8.66 -14.15
CA TRP A 345 -0.63 -9.34 -12.85
C TRP A 345 -0.62 -10.85 -13.03
#